data_f9da1c205561ccf0778cf7633e896b02
#
_entry.id   f9da1c205561ccf0778cf7633e896b02
#
_cell.length_a   1.000
_cell.length_b   1.000
_cell.length_c   1.000
_cell.angle_alpha   90.00
_cell.angle_beta   90.00
_cell.angle_gamma   90.00
#
_symmetry.space_group_name_H-M   'P 1'
#
loop_
_entity.id
_entity.type
_entity.pdbx_description
1 polymer ?
#
loop_
_entity_poly.entity_id
_entity_poly.type
_entity_poly.pdbx_seq_one_letter_code
_entity_poly.pdbx_strand_id
1 'polypeptide(L)'
;MVVVSALGDTTDDLLELSKKITSNPSRRELDMLLSTGEQMSVALLAMALHELKYEALSFTGAQVGILTDSVHTKARIVDINTDRIRQELKKEKIVIVAGFQGTNSQREITTLGRGGSDLTAVALAQALSAD
;
A
#
# COMPACT_ATOMS: atom_id res chain seq x y z
N MET A 1 14.22 -1.52 2.64
CA MET A 1 12.75 -1.41 2.46
C MET A 1 12.45 -1.04 1.02
N VAL A 2 11.35 -1.55 0.47
CA VAL A 2 10.86 -1.25 -0.89
C VAL A 2 9.37 -0.91 -0.82
N VAL A 3 8.95 0.10 -1.59
CA VAL A 3 7.52 0.41 -1.81
C VAL A 3 7.18 0.05 -3.25
N VAL A 4 6.11 -0.66 -3.47
CA VAL A 4 5.71 -1.10 -4.82
C VAL A 4 4.29 -0.66 -5.17
N SER A 5 4.07 -0.45 -6.47
CA SER A 5 2.77 -0.21 -7.08
C SER A 5 2.13 -1.51 -7.57
N ALA A 6 0.88 -1.43 -8.00
CA ALA A 6 0.23 -2.51 -8.72
C ALA A 6 0.99 -2.85 -10.02
N LEU A 7 0.90 -4.10 -10.45
CA LEU A 7 1.57 -4.60 -11.65
C LEU A 7 0.84 -4.13 -12.91
N GLY A 8 1.60 -3.60 -13.88
CA GLY A 8 1.09 -3.26 -15.22
C GLY A 8 -0.21 -2.46 -15.17
N ASP A 9 -1.23 -2.97 -15.84
CA ASP A 9 -2.54 -2.32 -15.97
C ASP A 9 -3.57 -2.76 -14.91
N THR A 10 -3.13 -3.46 -13.86
CA THR A 10 -4.02 -4.04 -12.82
C THR A 10 -5.00 -3.02 -12.24
N THR A 11 -4.56 -1.80 -11.94
CA THR A 11 -5.44 -0.75 -11.38
C THR A 11 -6.55 -0.38 -12.37
N ASP A 12 -6.23 -0.24 -13.65
CA ASP A 12 -7.20 0.06 -14.70
C ASP A 12 -8.17 -1.11 -14.91
N ASP A 13 -7.68 -2.34 -14.90
CA ASP A 13 -8.51 -3.57 -14.98
C ASP A 13 -9.51 -3.65 -13.83
N LEU A 14 -9.08 -3.33 -12.60
CA LEU A 14 -9.96 -3.32 -11.42
C LEU A 14 -11.02 -2.21 -11.54
N LEU A 15 -10.66 -1.05 -12.04
CA LEU A 15 -11.61 0.05 -12.31
C LEU A 15 -12.62 -0.35 -13.38
N GLU A 16 -12.20 -0.99 -14.46
CA GLU A 16 -13.11 -1.49 -15.49
C GLU A 16 -14.05 -2.56 -14.94
N LEU A 17 -13.52 -3.46 -14.10
CA LEU A 17 -14.35 -4.48 -13.45
C LEU A 17 -15.44 -3.86 -12.59
N SER A 18 -15.12 -2.82 -11.83
CA SER A 18 -16.11 -2.10 -11.03
C SER A 18 -17.21 -1.46 -11.88
N LYS A 19 -16.85 -0.88 -13.03
CA LYS A 19 -17.79 -0.26 -13.98
C LYS A 19 -18.75 -1.25 -14.63
N LYS A 20 -18.34 -2.53 -14.77
CA LYS A 20 -19.23 -3.60 -15.25
C LYS A 20 -20.35 -3.93 -14.26
N ILE A 21 -20.16 -3.64 -12.99
CA ILE A 21 -21.15 -3.88 -11.92
C ILE A 21 -22.05 -2.68 -11.74
N THR A 22 -21.48 -1.45 -11.72
CA THR A 22 -22.23 -0.22 -11.52
C THR A 22 -21.53 0.98 -12.15
N SER A 23 -22.33 1.90 -12.69
CA SER A 23 -21.82 3.17 -13.24
C SER A 23 -21.38 4.17 -12.15
N ASN A 24 -21.78 3.95 -10.90
CA ASN A 24 -21.47 4.83 -9.78
C ASN A 24 -21.05 4.03 -8.54
N PRO A 25 -19.85 3.42 -8.55
CA PRO A 25 -19.37 2.65 -7.43
C PRO A 25 -19.12 3.53 -6.19
N SER A 26 -19.43 3.00 -5.01
CA SER A 26 -19.05 3.65 -3.76
C SER A 26 -17.53 3.84 -3.69
N ARG A 27 -17.08 5.04 -3.31
CA ARG A 27 -15.65 5.33 -3.19
C ARG A 27 -14.94 4.47 -2.15
N ARG A 28 -15.63 4.14 -1.04
CA ARG A 28 -15.12 3.22 -0.04
C ARG A 28 -14.86 1.83 -0.62
N GLU A 29 -15.81 1.31 -1.40
CA GLU A 29 -15.64 -0.01 -2.03
C GLU A 29 -14.62 0.00 -3.16
N LEU A 30 -14.45 1.15 -3.85
CA LEU A 30 -13.36 1.32 -4.79
C LEU A 30 -11.99 1.26 -4.09
N ASP A 31 -11.82 1.90 -2.94
CA ASP A 31 -10.57 1.82 -2.17
C ASP A 31 -10.26 0.38 -1.76
N MET A 32 -11.28 -0.35 -1.28
CA MET A 32 -11.17 -1.77 -0.96
C MET A 32 -10.69 -2.57 -2.18
N LEU A 33 -11.32 -2.37 -3.33
CA LEU A 33 -11.00 -3.08 -4.57
C LEU A 33 -9.61 -2.72 -5.08
N LEU A 34 -9.31 -1.43 -5.25
CA LEU A 34 -8.05 -0.95 -5.85
C LEU A 34 -6.83 -1.31 -5.01
N SER A 35 -6.96 -1.31 -3.68
CA SER A 35 -5.86 -1.67 -2.78
C SER A 35 -5.35 -3.11 -2.99
N THR A 36 -6.15 -3.99 -3.59
CA THR A 36 -5.75 -5.37 -3.87
C THR A 36 -4.64 -5.47 -4.91
N GLY A 37 -4.52 -4.50 -5.80
CA GLY A 37 -3.47 -4.48 -6.83
C GLY A 37 -2.07 -4.44 -6.23
N GLU A 38 -1.82 -3.54 -5.31
CA GLU A 38 -0.54 -3.44 -4.61
C GLU A 38 -0.32 -4.61 -3.64
N GLN A 39 -1.39 -5.13 -3.02
CA GLN A 39 -1.30 -6.31 -2.16
C GLN A 39 -0.82 -7.54 -2.94
N MET A 40 -1.30 -7.70 -4.16
CA MET A 40 -0.83 -8.74 -5.08
C MET A 40 0.66 -8.57 -5.39
N SER A 41 1.09 -7.34 -5.72
CA SER A 41 2.48 -7.04 -6.05
C SER A 41 3.44 -7.34 -4.90
N VAL A 42 3.12 -6.90 -3.67
CA VAL A 42 4.01 -7.14 -2.52
C VAL A 42 4.15 -8.63 -2.19
N ALA A 43 3.04 -9.37 -2.30
CA ALA A 43 3.05 -10.81 -2.03
C ALA A 43 3.91 -11.57 -3.05
N LEU A 44 3.73 -11.29 -4.34
CA LEU A 44 4.52 -11.91 -5.41
C LEU A 44 6.01 -11.58 -5.31
N LEU A 45 6.36 -10.32 -5.00
CA LEU A 45 7.75 -9.92 -4.80
C LEU A 45 8.37 -10.63 -3.59
N ALA A 46 7.64 -10.75 -2.47
CA ALA A 46 8.12 -11.48 -1.31
C ALA A 46 8.38 -12.96 -1.63
N MET A 47 7.48 -13.61 -2.36
CA MET A 47 7.66 -15.00 -2.81
C MET A 47 8.89 -15.15 -3.70
N ALA A 48 9.11 -14.24 -4.64
CA ALA A 48 10.28 -14.24 -5.51
C ALA A 48 11.60 -14.09 -4.72
N LEU A 49 11.62 -13.22 -3.70
CA LEU A 49 12.78 -13.04 -2.83
C LEU A 49 13.04 -14.29 -1.97
N HIS A 50 12.00 -14.95 -1.49
CA HIS A 50 12.14 -16.22 -0.76
C HIS A 50 12.75 -17.32 -1.63
N GLU A 51 12.38 -17.40 -2.92
CA GLU A 51 13.01 -18.34 -3.86
C GLU A 51 14.51 -18.07 -3.99
N LEU A 52 14.90 -16.80 -3.95
CA LEU A 52 16.31 -16.37 -3.96
C LEU A 52 17.00 -16.48 -2.58
N LYS A 53 16.32 -17.08 -1.58
CA LYS A 53 16.81 -17.29 -0.20
C LYS A 53 17.01 -16.00 0.60
N TYR A 54 16.31 -14.93 0.25
CA TYR A 54 16.25 -13.73 1.09
C TYR A 54 15.04 -13.78 2.03
N GLU A 55 15.24 -13.34 3.27
CA GLU A 55 14.12 -13.13 4.17
C GLU A 55 13.40 -11.82 3.83
N ALA A 56 12.16 -11.92 3.38
CA ALA A 56 11.34 -10.79 2.99
C ALA A 56 9.95 -10.87 3.64
N LEU A 57 9.38 -9.70 3.96
CA LEU A 57 8.01 -9.60 4.47
C LEU A 57 7.26 -8.53 3.70
N SER A 58 6.06 -8.90 3.24
CA SER A 58 5.12 -7.99 2.58
C SER A 58 4.13 -7.40 3.59
N PHE A 59 3.81 -6.12 3.44
CA PHE A 59 2.86 -5.41 4.28
C PHE A 59 1.92 -4.53 3.45
N THR A 60 0.68 -4.43 3.90
CA THR A 60 -0.24 -3.37 3.47
C THR A 60 0.12 -2.05 4.14
N GLY A 61 -0.39 -0.92 3.62
CA GLY A 61 -0.22 0.38 4.26
C GLY A 61 -0.76 0.41 5.70
N ALA A 62 -1.89 -0.25 5.95
CA ALA A 62 -2.48 -0.36 7.28
C ALA A 62 -1.58 -1.13 8.27
N GLN A 63 -0.96 -2.22 7.83
CA GLN A 63 -0.08 -3.04 8.67
C GLN A 63 1.22 -2.33 9.08
N VAL A 64 1.68 -1.37 8.28
CA VAL A 64 2.85 -0.54 8.60
C VAL A 64 2.48 0.82 9.19
N GLY A 65 1.22 1.00 9.57
CA GLY A 65 0.78 2.16 10.34
C GLY A 65 0.61 3.44 9.53
N ILE A 66 0.33 3.37 8.22
CA ILE A 66 -0.01 4.55 7.41
C ILE A 66 -1.44 4.97 7.74
N LEU A 67 -1.57 6.03 8.53
CA LEU A 67 -2.85 6.64 8.88
C LEU A 67 -3.18 7.75 7.89
N THR A 68 -4.42 7.74 7.39
CA THR A 68 -4.93 8.76 6.47
C THR A 68 -6.17 9.48 7.02
N ASP A 69 -6.55 10.56 6.36
CA ASP A 69 -7.91 11.10 6.49
C ASP A 69 -8.95 10.14 5.86
N SER A 70 -10.24 10.48 5.97
CA SER A 70 -11.35 9.65 5.48
C SER A 70 -11.86 10.05 4.10
N VAL A 71 -11.05 10.72 3.28
CA VAL A 71 -11.41 11.12 1.92
C VAL A 71 -11.10 9.98 0.95
N HIS A 72 -12.03 9.03 0.83
CA HIS A 72 -11.88 7.88 -0.06
C HIS A 72 -11.50 8.27 -1.49
N THR A 73 -10.61 7.50 -2.11
CA THR A 73 -10.02 7.66 -3.44
C THR A 73 -9.04 8.83 -3.61
N LYS A 74 -8.90 9.69 -2.60
CA LYS A 74 -8.00 10.87 -2.58
C LYS A 74 -7.53 11.16 -1.15
N ALA A 75 -7.33 10.13 -0.34
CA ALA A 75 -6.90 10.29 1.03
C ALA A 75 -5.52 10.94 1.14
N ARG A 76 -5.27 11.62 2.24
CA ARG A 76 -3.98 12.22 2.58
C ARG A 76 -3.40 11.50 3.78
N ILE A 77 -2.10 11.26 3.75
CA ILE A 77 -1.38 10.71 4.89
C ILE A 77 -1.39 11.75 6.01
N VAL A 78 -1.86 11.36 7.18
CA VAL A 78 -1.93 12.18 8.39
C VAL A 78 -0.79 11.85 9.33
N ASP A 79 -0.47 10.56 9.48
CA ASP A 79 0.59 10.08 10.36
C ASP A 79 1.13 8.72 9.87
N ILE A 80 2.34 8.37 10.29
CA ILE A 80 2.94 7.06 10.01
C ILE A 80 3.62 6.54 11.29
N ASN A 81 3.13 5.41 11.81
CA ASN A 81 3.82 4.69 12.87
C ASN A 81 4.83 3.71 12.26
N THR A 82 6.11 3.99 12.39
CA THR A 82 7.20 3.18 11.80
C THR A 82 7.67 2.01 12.64
N ASP A 83 7.10 1.75 13.82
CA ASP A 83 7.60 0.75 14.78
C ASP A 83 7.69 -0.64 14.17
N ARG A 84 6.64 -1.06 13.45
CA ARG A 84 6.61 -2.37 12.80
C ARG A 84 7.71 -2.51 11.74
N ILE A 85 7.90 -1.49 10.92
CA ILE A 85 8.95 -1.49 9.89
C ILE A 85 10.32 -1.58 10.55
N ARG A 86 10.59 -0.74 11.55
CA ARG A 86 11.87 -0.71 12.27
C ARG A 86 12.19 -2.04 12.93
N GLN A 87 11.19 -2.72 13.50
CA GLN A 87 11.37 -4.04 14.11
C GLN A 87 11.84 -5.09 13.09
N GLU A 88 11.26 -5.12 11.90
CA GLU A 88 11.64 -6.10 10.88
C GLU A 88 12.96 -5.75 10.19
N LEU A 89 13.25 -4.47 9.99
CA LEU A 89 14.53 -4.01 9.47
C LEU A 89 15.70 -4.34 10.42
N LYS A 90 15.50 -4.24 11.74
CA LYS A 90 16.50 -4.65 12.74
C LYS A 90 16.82 -6.15 12.70
N LYS A 91 15.92 -6.96 12.16
CA LYS A 91 16.13 -8.39 11.91
C LYS A 91 16.76 -8.67 10.53
N GLU A 92 17.25 -7.62 9.87
CA GLU A 92 17.86 -7.67 8.53
C GLU A 92 16.93 -8.21 7.42
N LYS A 93 15.60 -8.14 7.64
CA LYS A 93 14.62 -8.57 6.64
C LYS A 93 14.37 -7.50 5.59
N ILE A 94 14.08 -7.95 4.37
CA ILE A 94 13.59 -7.07 3.32
C ILE A 94 12.11 -6.76 3.59
N VAL A 95 11.81 -5.51 3.90
CA VAL A 95 10.43 -5.03 4.12
C VAL A 95 9.88 -4.50 2.80
N ILE A 96 8.74 -5.05 2.37
CA ILE A 96 8.06 -4.66 1.13
C ILE A 96 6.70 -4.08 1.51
N VAL A 97 6.44 -2.84 1.12
CA VAL A 97 5.21 -2.12 1.48
C VAL A 97 4.37 -1.85 0.24
N ALA A 98 3.09 -2.19 0.33
CA ALA A 98 2.10 -1.79 -0.67
C ALA A 98 1.94 -0.27 -0.64
N GLY A 99 2.30 0.39 -1.73
CA GLY A 99 2.08 1.82 -1.91
C GLY A 99 0.62 2.17 -2.12
N PHE A 100 0.32 3.46 -2.34
CA PHE A 100 -1.00 3.96 -2.73
C PHE A 100 -2.09 3.83 -1.65
N GLN A 101 -1.92 3.12 -0.57
CA GLN A 101 -2.95 2.77 0.40
C GLN A 101 -2.54 3.03 1.85
N GLY A 102 -3.55 3.29 2.67
CA GLY A 102 -3.46 3.39 4.12
C GLY A 102 -4.77 3.00 4.78
N THR A 103 -4.96 3.44 6.00
CA THR A 103 -6.20 3.24 6.76
C THR A 103 -6.57 4.53 7.49
N ASN A 104 -7.87 4.81 7.62
CA ASN A 104 -8.35 5.94 8.40
C ASN A 104 -8.54 5.54 9.89
N SER A 105 -9.00 6.49 10.72
CA SER A 105 -9.27 6.26 12.15
C SER A 105 -10.36 5.25 12.43
N GLN A 106 -11.22 4.96 11.45
CA GLN A 106 -12.28 3.95 11.52
C GLN A 106 -11.81 2.57 11.05
N ARG A 107 -10.50 2.42 10.74
CA ARG A 107 -9.88 1.21 10.20
C ARG A 107 -10.38 0.81 8.82
N GLU A 108 -10.89 1.76 8.05
CA GLU A 108 -11.26 1.54 6.67
C GLU A 108 -10.06 1.75 5.76
N ILE A 109 -9.93 0.91 4.74
CA ILE A 109 -8.90 1.09 3.72
C ILE A 109 -9.18 2.36 2.92
N THR A 110 -8.13 3.13 2.66
CA THR A 110 -8.17 4.34 1.87
C THR A 110 -7.08 4.30 0.80
N THR A 111 -7.31 4.96 -0.34
CA THR A 111 -6.30 5.13 -1.37
C THR A 111 -5.95 6.60 -1.59
N LEU A 112 -4.68 6.86 -1.94
CA LEU A 112 -4.12 8.21 -1.98
C LEU A 112 -4.38 8.96 -3.31
N GLY A 113 -4.95 8.29 -4.29
CA GLY A 113 -5.12 8.86 -5.62
C GLY A 113 -3.86 8.75 -6.50
N ARG A 114 -3.84 9.45 -7.62
CA ARG A 114 -2.76 9.37 -8.63
C ARG A 114 -1.39 9.72 -8.02
N GLY A 115 -0.36 8.90 -8.34
CA GLY A 115 0.97 9.07 -7.77
C GLY A 115 1.10 8.61 -6.31
N GLY A 116 0.11 7.91 -5.79
CA GLY A 116 0.06 7.50 -4.38
C GLY A 116 1.19 6.59 -3.93
N SER A 117 1.73 5.74 -4.81
CA SER A 117 2.88 4.89 -4.46
C SER A 117 4.17 5.71 -4.29
N ASP A 118 4.41 6.70 -5.12
CA ASP A 118 5.55 7.61 -4.98
C ASP A 118 5.40 8.43 -3.70
N LEU A 119 4.20 8.94 -3.43
CA LEU A 119 3.90 9.66 -2.20
C LEU A 119 4.12 8.79 -0.96
N THR A 120 3.71 7.53 -1.01
CA THR A 120 3.96 6.55 0.05
C THR A 120 5.46 6.35 0.29
N ALA A 121 6.24 6.19 -0.77
CA ALA A 121 7.68 6.00 -0.68
C ALA A 121 8.38 7.21 -0.03
N VAL A 122 8.04 8.42 -0.47
CA VAL A 122 8.60 9.67 0.10
C VAL A 122 8.20 9.84 1.56
N ALA A 123 6.94 9.62 1.90
CA ALA A 123 6.46 9.76 3.29
C ALA A 123 7.12 8.74 4.23
N LEU A 124 7.29 7.49 3.80
CA LEU A 124 8.00 6.46 4.56
C LEU A 124 9.49 6.76 4.70
N ALA A 125 10.14 7.25 3.65
CA ALA A 125 11.54 7.66 3.71
C ALA A 125 11.74 8.78 4.75
N GLN A 126 10.89 9.79 4.76
CA GLN A 126 10.90 10.86 5.75
C GLN A 126 10.66 10.33 7.17
N ALA A 127 9.63 9.51 7.37
CA ALA A 127 9.27 8.97 8.69
C ALA A 127 10.36 8.04 9.28
N LEU A 128 11.13 7.38 8.41
CA LEU A 128 12.24 6.50 8.79
C LEU A 128 13.57 7.23 8.90
N SER A 129 13.65 8.50 8.49
CA SER A 129 14.91 9.25 8.32
C SER A 129 15.90 8.49 7.41
N ALA A 130 15.40 7.99 6.29
CA ALA A 130 16.20 7.27 5.32
C ALA A 130 17.12 8.24 4.53
N ASP A 131 18.32 7.74 4.18
CA ASP A 131 19.30 8.47 3.35
C ASP A 131 18.85 8.57 1.88
#